data_0f9030dd0377951df26259446c7c730c
#
_entry.id   0f9030dd0377951df26259446c7c730c
#
_cell.length_a   1.000
_cell.length_b   1.000
_cell.length_c   1.000
_cell.angle_alpha   90.00
_cell.angle_beta   90.00
_cell.angle_gamma   90.00
#
_symmetry.space_group_name_H-M   'P 1'
#
loop_
_entity.id
_entity.type
_entity.pdbx_description
1 polymer ?
#
loop_
_entity_poly.entity_id
_entity_poly.type
_entity_poly.pdbx_seq_one_letter_code
_entity_poly.pdbx_strand_id
1 'polypeptide(L)'
;KAESLFAMKLENSNSSADVQNLNTAKPLQHSHAKKQRGFTLIELMVVLAIIGILASLVVPNILGRADDARMTAAKTDVGNLMQALKLYKLDNQRFPTAEQGLQALVTKPSTEPVPTNWKSYLDKLPTDPWGKPYQYLNPGLKSEVDVMSWGADGQTGGEGVNADIGSWQ
;
A
#
# COMPACT_ATOMS: atom_id res chain seq x y z
N LYS A 1 40.04 41.46 29.52
CA LYS A 1 40.89 41.54 30.74
C LYS A 1 41.42 40.15 30.99
N ALA A 2 42.48 40.00 30.64
CA ALA A 2 43.86 40.02 31.18
C ALA A 2 44.31 38.57 31.37
N GLU A 3 45.12 38.08 30.47
CA GLU A 3 46.60 38.12 30.64
C GLU A 3 47.01 37.32 31.88
N SER A 4 47.85 36.45 31.84
CA SER A 4 49.17 36.32 31.27
C SER A 4 49.96 35.33 32.11
N LEU A 5 50.75 34.57 31.44
CA LEU A 5 52.18 34.48 31.69
C LEU A 5 52.74 33.54 32.78
N PHE A 6 53.64 32.82 32.31
CA PHE A 6 55.01 32.50 32.78
C PHE A 6 55.26 31.00 32.78
N ALA A 7 55.86 30.44 31.79
CA ALA A 7 57.29 30.48 31.41
C ALA A 7 58.22 29.79 32.41
N MET A 8 58.91 28.82 31.85
CA MET A 8 60.33 28.48 32.13
C MET A 8 60.71 27.89 33.48
N LYS A 9 61.20 26.69 33.46
CA LYS A 9 62.57 26.46 33.83
C LYS A 9 63.12 25.12 33.36
N LEU A 10 64.10 25.20 32.56
CA LEU A 10 65.10 24.21 32.20
C LEU A 10 65.91 23.80 33.45
N GLU A 11 66.38 22.60 33.46
CA GLU A 11 67.73 22.14 33.68
C GLU A 11 67.75 20.71 34.22
N ASN A 12 68.23 19.79 33.42
CA ASN A 12 69.59 19.30 33.32
C ASN A 12 70.03 18.48 34.50
N SER A 13 70.24 17.20 34.34
CA SER A 13 71.55 16.51 34.59
C SER A 13 71.36 15.01 34.38
N ASN A 14 71.86 14.52 33.32
CA ASN A 14 73.01 13.66 33.16
C ASN A 14 73.18 12.57 34.25
N SER A 15 73.18 11.31 33.85
CA SER A 15 74.28 10.35 34.06
C SER A 15 73.85 8.91 33.94
N SER A 16 74.40 8.29 32.94
CA SER A 16 75.02 6.96 32.95
C SER A 16 74.27 5.70 33.39
N ALA A 17 74.35 4.78 32.43
CA ALA A 17 74.55 3.35 32.63
C ALA A 17 73.28 2.59 33.07
N ASP A 18 72.70 1.77 32.19
CA ASP A 18 73.10 0.37 32.08
C ASP A 18 72.54 -0.27 30.82
N VAL A 19 73.45 -0.80 30.09
CA VAL A 19 73.22 -1.81 29.06
C VAL A 19 72.81 -3.07 29.80
N GLN A 20 71.64 -3.54 29.51
CA GLN A 20 71.24 -4.97 29.46
C GLN A 20 69.73 -5.10 29.51
N ASN A 21 69.08 -5.35 28.40
CA ASN A 21 68.30 -6.56 28.22
C ASN A 21 67.85 -6.71 26.77
N LEU A 22 68.66 -7.39 26.03
CA LEU A 22 68.26 -8.07 24.80
C LEU A 22 67.41 -9.28 25.18
N ASN A 23 66.36 -9.50 24.45
CA ASN A 23 65.48 -10.67 24.43
C ASN A 23 64.21 -10.64 25.26
N THR A 24 63.20 -9.94 24.73
CA THR A 24 61.88 -10.54 24.75
C THR A 24 61.28 -10.35 23.35
N ALA A 25 61.60 -11.31 22.51
CA ALA A 25 60.86 -11.51 21.28
C ALA A 25 59.39 -11.80 21.67
N LYS A 26 58.54 -10.84 21.44
CA LYS A 26 57.08 -10.96 21.56
C LYS A 26 56.66 -12.08 20.57
N PRO A 27 56.00 -13.14 21.02
CA PRO A 27 55.54 -14.18 20.07
C PRO A 27 54.55 -13.49 19.10
N LEU A 28 54.86 -13.66 17.82
CA LEU A 28 53.91 -13.29 16.74
C LEU A 28 52.62 -14.09 16.97
N GLN A 29 51.59 -13.43 17.46
CA GLN A 29 50.26 -14.01 17.46
C GLN A 29 49.84 -14.27 16.00
N HIS A 30 49.86 -15.52 15.62
CA HIS A 30 49.28 -15.95 14.39
C HIS A 30 47.77 -15.72 14.50
N SER A 31 47.29 -14.64 13.94
CA SER A 31 45.87 -14.42 13.76
C SER A 31 45.38 -15.54 12.84
N HIS A 32 44.64 -16.44 13.42
CA HIS A 32 43.91 -17.44 12.64
C HIS A 32 42.87 -16.66 11.82
N ALA A 33 43.23 -16.29 10.61
CA ALA A 33 42.26 -15.77 9.65
C ALA A 33 41.22 -16.89 9.46
N LYS A 34 40.01 -16.65 10.02
CA LYS A 34 38.87 -17.50 9.76
C LYS A 34 38.68 -17.52 8.24
N LYS A 35 38.94 -18.66 7.62
CA LYS A 35 38.68 -18.89 6.20
C LYS A 35 37.19 -18.62 5.97
N GLN A 36 36.85 -17.46 5.40
CA GLN A 36 35.49 -17.20 4.92
C GLN A 36 35.20 -18.19 3.79
N ARG A 37 34.30 -19.12 4.09
CA ARG A 37 33.81 -20.06 3.09
C ARG A 37 32.82 -19.29 2.22
N GLY A 38 33.21 -18.98 1.01
CA GLY A 38 32.29 -18.44 0.00
C GLY A 38 31.28 -19.53 -0.42
N PHE A 39 30.11 -19.12 -0.81
CA PHE A 39 29.11 -20.03 -1.39
C PHE A 39 29.60 -20.57 -2.71
N THR A 40 29.36 -21.85 -2.96
CA THR A 40 29.63 -22.45 -4.25
C THR A 40 28.53 -22.08 -5.25
N LEU A 41 28.87 -22.04 -6.53
CA LEU A 41 27.92 -21.76 -7.61
C LEU A 41 26.76 -22.79 -7.59
N ILE A 42 27.10 -24.07 -7.30
CA ILE A 42 26.07 -25.12 -7.20
C ILE A 42 25.13 -24.95 -6.01
N GLU A 43 25.61 -24.47 -4.86
CA GLU A 43 24.75 -24.16 -3.71
C GLU A 43 23.72 -23.10 -4.07
N LEU A 44 24.14 -22.04 -4.78
CA LEU A 44 23.26 -20.97 -5.21
C LEU A 44 22.23 -21.48 -6.23
N MET A 45 22.65 -22.33 -7.19
CA MET A 45 21.72 -22.91 -8.15
C MET A 45 20.67 -23.81 -7.50
N VAL A 46 21.05 -24.62 -6.50
CA VAL A 46 20.13 -25.49 -5.78
C VAL A 46 19.12 -24.66 -4.98
N VAL A 47 19.57 -23.60 -4.29
CA VAL A 47 18.69 -22.69 -3.54
C VAL A 47 17.67 -22.02 -4.48
N LEU A 48 18.13 -21.51 -5.64
CA LEU A 48 17.23 -20.89 -6.62
C LEU A 48 16.20 -21.90 -7.18
N ALA A 49 16.62 -23.14 -7.43
CA ALA A 49 15.72 -24.20 -7.87
C ALA A 49 14.64 -24.50 -6.83
N ILE A 50 15.00 -24.62 -5.55
CA ILE A 50 14.05 -24.86 -4.45
C ILE A 50 13.08 -23.69 -4.30
N ILE A 51 13.58 -22.44 -4.31
CA ILE A 51 12.75 -21.24 -4.23
C ILE A 51 11.78 -21.18 -5.42
N GLY A 52 12.23 -21.50 -6.62
CA GLY A 52 11.38 -21.56 -7.82
C GLY A 52 10.23 -22.56 -7.69
N ILE A 53 10.51 -23.76 -7.17
CA ILE A 53 9.48 -24.78 -6.94
C ILE A 53 8.47 -24.31 -5.87
N LEU A 54 8.95 -23.78 -4.73
CA LEU A 54 8.08 -23.30 -3.67
C LEU A 54 7.23 -22.10 -4.13
N ALA A 55 7.81 -21.17 -4.87
CA ALA A 55 7.11 -20.01 -5.41
C ALA A 55 5.96 -20.44 -6.35
N SER A 56 6.14 -21.47 -7.16
CA SER A 56 5.10 -21.94 -8.08
C SER A 56 3.85 -22.47 -7.38
N LEU A 57 3.95 -22.95 -6.15
CA LEU A 57 2.83 -23.45 -5.35
C LEU A 57 2.08 -22.32 -4.61
N VAL A 58 2.77 -21.23 -4.27
CA VAL A 58 2.21 -20.16 -3.42
C VAL A 58 1.55 -19.06 -4.24
N VAL A 59 2.14 -18.69 -5.38
CA VAL A 59 1.68 -17.56 -6.20
C VAL A 59 0.21 -17.66 -6.64
N PRO A 60 -0.30 -18.78 -7.18
CA PRO A 60 -1.71 -18.85 -7.62
C PRO A 60 -2.73 -18.66 -6.51
N ASN A 61 -2.43 -19.11 -5.29
CA ASN A 61 -3.34 -18.98 -4.14
C ASN A 61 -3.47 -17.53 -3.65
N ILE A 62 -2.41 -16.75 -3.77
CA ILE A 62 -2.41 -15.34 -3.33
C ILE A 62 -3.19 -14.48 -4.31
N LEU A 63 -3.06 -14.71 -5.61
CA LEU A 63 -3.77 -13.95 -6.65
C LEU A 63 -5.28 -14.13 -6.54
N GLY A 64 -5.78 -15.36 -6.36
CA GLY A 64 -7.21 -15.61 -6.17
C GLY A 64 -7.79 -14.90 -4.95
N ARG A 65 -7.08 -14.90 -3.81
CA ARG A 65 -7.54 -14.19 -2.60
C ARG A 65 -7.59 -12.66 -2.77
N ALA A 66 -6.65 -12.10 -3.54
CA ALA A 66 -6.65 -10.66 -3.83
C ALA A 66 -7.87 -10.27 -4.68
N ASP A 67 -8.25 -11.12 -5.62
CA ASP A 67 -9.42 -10.89 -6.47
C ASP A 67 -10.73 -11.02 -5.69
N ASP A 68 -10.85 -12.02 -4.82
CA ASP A 68 -12.00 -12.17 -3.92
C ASP A 68 -12.16 -10.96 -2.98
N ALA A 69 -11.04 -10.42 -2.48
CA ALA A 69 -11.04 -9.22 -1.66
C ALA A 69 -11.52 -7.99 -2.43
N ARG A 70 -11.11 -7.83 -3.70
CA ARG A 70 -11.58 -6.75 -4.58
C ARG A 70 -13.08 -6.86 -4.84
N MET A 71 -13.58 -8.05 -5.16
CA MET A 71 -15.01 -8.27 -5.36
C MET A 71 -15.82 -7.93 -4.11
N THR A 72 -15.32 -8.32 -2.93
CA THR A 72 -15.97 -8.01 -1.64
C THR A 72 -15.98 -6.51 -1.36
N ALA A 73 -14.87 -5.81 -1.65
CA ALA A 73 -14.79 -4.36 -1.52
C ALA A 73 -15.80 -3.67 -2.46
N ALA A 74 -15.87 -4.08 -3.72
CA ALA A 74 -16.84 -3.53 -4.67
C ALA A 74 -18.29 -3.72 -4.21
N LYS A 75 -18.66 -4.90 -3.67
CA LYS A 75 -20.00 -5.15 -3.10
C LYS A 75 -20.29 -4.21 -1.93
N THR A 76 -19.31 -4.01 -1.06
CA THR A 76 -19.44 -3.10 0.08
C THR A 76 -19.67 -1.65 -0.38
N ASP A 77 -18.90 -1.20 -1.37
CA ASP A 77 -19.03 0.15 -1.92
C ASP A 77 -20.37 0.37 -2.60
N VAL A 78 -20.84 -0.59 -3.40
CA VAL A 78 -22.19 -0.57 -4.01
C VAL A 78 -23.27 -0.47 -2.92
N GLY A 79 -23.14 -1.23 -1.84
CA GLY A 79 -24.03 -1.15 -0.69
C GLY A 79 -24.06 0.24 -0.04
N ASN A 80 -22.88 0.82 0.17
CA ASN A 80 -22.73 2.16 0.75
C ASN A 80 -23.33 3.25 -0.17
N LEU A 81 -23.08 3.15 -1.47
CA LEU A 81 -23.65 4.07 -2.47
C LEU A 81 -25.19 3.98 -2.49
N MET A 82 -25.76 2.77 -2.42
CA MET A 82 -27.19 2.57 -2.35
C MET A 82 -27.79 3.14 -1.06
N GLN A 83 -27.11 3.04 0.08
CA GLN A 83 -27.55 3.69 1.32
C GLN A 83 -27.56 5.21 1.19
N ALA A 84 -26.52 5.81 0.64
CA ALA A 84 -26.44 7.24 0.38
C ALA A 84 -27.56 7.70 -0.58
N LEU A 85 -27.85 6.94 -1.63
CA LEU A 85 -28.95 7.20 -2.56
C LEU A 85 -30.32 7.14 -1.86
N LYS A 86 -30.53 6.17 -0.96
CA LYS A 86 -31.78 6.07 -0.17
C LYS A 86 -31.94 7.27 0.76
N LEU A 87 -30.85 7.74 1.39
CA LEU A 87 -30.89 8.98 2.20
C LEU A 87 -31.19 10.20 1.34
N TYR A 88 -30.59 10.30 0.15
CA TYR A 88 -30.91 11.36 -0.81
C TYR A 88 -32.40 11.35 -1.17
N LYS A 89 -32.95 10.16 -1.48
CA LYS A 89 -34.38 10.01 -1.79
C LYS A 89 -35.27 10.40 -0.60
N LEU A 90 -34.88 10.04 0.62
CA LEU A 90 -35.63 10.40 1.83
C LEU A 90 -35.74 11.92 2.00
N ASP A 91 -34.66 12.65 1.80
CA ASP A 91 -34.62 14.11 1.96
C ASP A 91 -35.27 14.84 0.78
N ASN A 92 -35.13 14.34 -0.45
CA ASN A 92 -35.54 15.04 -1.67
C ASN A 92 -36.73 14.40 -2.40
N GLN A 93 -37.34 13.34 -1.82
CA GLN A 93 -38.53 12.61 -2.31
C GLN A 93 -38.31 11.89 -3.66
N ARG A 94 -37.09 11.83 -4.14
CA ARG A 94 -36.69 11.16 -5.38
C ARG A 94 -35.22 10.80 -5.39
N PHE A 95 -34.84 9.88 -6.24
CA PHE A 95 -33.42 9.64 -6.56
C PHE A 95 -32.87 10.73 -7.49
N PRO A 96 -31.54 10.93 -7.54
CA PRO A 96 -30.91 11.73 -8.58
C PRO A 96 -31.32 11.27 -9.96
N THR A 97 -31.45 12.19 -10.92
CA THR A 97 -31.66 11.78 -12.33
C THR A 97 -30.45 11.06 -12.90
N ALA A 98 -30.61 10.36 -14.02
CA ALA A 98 -29.48 9.74 -14.72
C ALA A 98 -28.39 10.78 -15.07
N GLU A 99 -28.78 11.98 -15.43
CA GLU A 99 -27.86 13.09 -15.73
C GLU A 99 -27.13 13.60 -14.48
N GLN A 100 -27.83 13.71 -13.36
CA GLN A 100 -27.24 14.10 -12.06
C GLN A 100 -26.28 13.06 -11.53
N GLY A 101 -26.56 11.79 -11.79
CA GLY A 101 -25.69 10.68 -11.45
C GLY A 101 -25.34 10.57 -9.97
N LEU A 102 -24.31 9.79 -9.66
CA LEU A 102 -23.77 9.65 -8.30
C LEU A 102 -23.11 10.93 -7.80
N GLN A 103 -22.74 11.88 -8.70
CA GLN A 103 -22.15 13.16 -8.30
C GLN A 103 -23.10 13.97 -7.42
N ALA A 104 -24.41 13.76 -7.57
CA ALA A 104 -25.42 14.38 -6.71
C ALA A 104 -25.30 14.03 -5.21
N LEU A 105 -24.57 12.98 -4.86
CA LEU A 105 -24.31 12.58 -3.47
C LEU A 105 -23.19 13.41 -2.81
N VAL A 106 -22.32 14.00 -3.62
CA VAL A 106 -21.15 14.77 -3.16
C VAL A 106 -21.36 16.27 -3.36
N THR A 107 -21.95 16.65 -4.49
CA THR A 107 -22.14 18.05 -4.89
C THR A 107 -23.61 18.30 -5.21
N LYS A 108 -24.16 19.43 -4.74
CA LYS A 108 -25.54 19.80 -5.05
C LYS A 108 -25.73 19.95 -6.55
N PRO A 109 -26.64 19.18 -7.19
CA PRO A 109 -26.92 19.34 -8.61
C PRO A 109 -27.46 20.73 -8.94
N SER A 110 -27.03 21.27 -10.07
CA SER A 110 -27.58 22.49 -10.67
C SER A 110 -28.57 22.21 -11.79
N THR A 111 -28.62 20.95 -12.27
CA THR A 111 -29.56 20.50 -13.30
C THR A 111 -30.95 20.22 -12.70
N GLU A 112 -31.99 20.55 -13.46
CA GLU A 112 -33.37 20.30 -13.03
C GLU A 112 -33.69 18.79 -12.99
N PRO A 113 -34.51 18.38 -12.05
CA PRO A 113 -35.10 19.15 -10.95
C PRO A 113 -34.09 19.35 -9.81
N VAL A 114 -33.81 20.61 -9.48
CA VAL A 114 -32.85 20.95 -8.41
C VAL A 114 -33.38 20.47 -7.03
N PRO A 115 -32.61 19.72 -6.24
CA PRO A 115 -33.04 19.27 -4.93
C PRO A 115 -33.08 20.43 -3.92
N THR A 116 -34.23 20.59 -3.22
CA THR A 116 -34.46 21.67 -2.24
C THR A 116 -33.82 21.38 -0.90
N ASN A 117 -33.86 20.13 -0.45
CA ASN A 117 -33.36 19.68 0.86
C ASN A 117 -32.01 18.94 0.74
N TRP A 118 -31.19 19.35 -0.22
CA TRP A 118 -29.92 18.71 -0.46
C TRP A 118 -28.92 18.95 0.67
N LYS A 119 -28.20 17.91 1.03
CA LYS A 119 -26.99 17.94 1.87
C LYS A 119 -25.93 17.01 1.26
N SER A 120 -24.69 17.13 1.68
CA SER A 120 -23.65 16.16 1.28
C SER A 120 -23.95 14.80 1.94
N TYR A 121 -24.04 13.75 1.13
CA TYR A 121 -24.30 12.38 1.58
C TYR A 121 -23.00 11.56 1.63
N LEU A 122 -21.99 12.00 0.88
CA LEU A 122 -20.64 11.42 0.84
C LEU A 122 -19.63 12.56 0.73
N ASP A 123 -18.46 12.38 1.32
CA ASP A 123 -17.35 13.32 1.19
C ASP A 123 -16.74 13.29 -0.22
N LYS A 124 -16.66 12.08 -0.80
CA LYS A 124 -16.18 11.83 -2.17
C LYS A 124 -16.81 10.58 -2.73
N LEU A 125 -16.90 10.51 -4.05
CA LEU A 125 -17.27 9.27 -4.73
C LEU A 125 -16.09 8.28 -4.70
N PRO A 126 -16.33 7.02 -4.30
CA PRO A 126 -15.33 5.98 -4.44
C PRO A 126 -15.15 5.60 -5.92
N THR A 127 -13.99 5.10 -6.25
CA THR A 127 -13.73 4.31 -7.44
C THR A 127 -13.78 2.84 -7.06
N ASP A 128 -14.13 1.99 -8.00
CA ASP A 128 -14.11 0.56 -7.76
C ASP A 128 -12.66 0.06 -7.52
N PRO A 129 -12.46 -1.18 -7.02
CA PRO A 129 -11.15 -1.73 -6.72
C PRO A 129 -10.23 -1.92 -7.94
N TRP A 130 -10.74 -1.73 -9.15
CA TRP A 130 -9.99 -1.72 -10.41
C TRP A 130 -9.73 -0.31 -10.96
N GLY A 131 -10.12 0.74 -10.17
CA GLY A 131 -9.86 2.15 -10.48
C GLY A 131 -10.86 2.80 -11.42
N LYS A 132 -12.02 2.17 -11.67
CA LYS A 132 -13.07 2.68 -12.53
C LYS A 132 -14.20 3.33 -11.73
N PRO A 133 -14.96 4.29 -12.29
CA PRO A 133 -16.12 4.85 -11.62
C PRO A 133 -17.26 3.85 -11.59
N TYR A 134 -18.02 3.83 -10.47
CA TYR A 134 -19.29 3.08 -10.40
C TYR A 134 -20.30 3.66 -11.38
N GLN A 135 -21.09 2.77 -11.99
CA GLN A 135 -22.18 3.12 -12.89
C GLN A 135 -23.46 3.32 -12.12
N TYR A 136 -24.30 4.25 -12.59
CA TYR A 136 -25.60 4.54 -12.02
C TYR A 136 -26.67 4.56 -13.12
N LEU A 137 -27.76 3.87 -12.89
CA LEU A 137 -28.91 3.84 -13.79
C LEU A 137 -30.16 4.33 -13.05
N ASN A 138 -30.85 5.28 -13.65
CA ASN A 138 -32.17 5.73 -13.22
C ASN A 138 -33.02 6.05 -14.47
N PRO A 139 -34.04 5.28 -14.78
CA PRO A 139 -34.51 4.08 -14.05
C PRO A 139 -33.51 2.92 -14.12
N GLY A 140 -33.48 2.10 -13.06
CA GLY A 140 -32.69 0.88 -13.00
C GLY A 140 -33.26 -0.23 -13.88
N LEU A 141 -32.42 -1.23 -14.20
CA LEU A 141 -32.84 -2.42 -14.95
C LEU A 141 -33.35 -3.55 -14.03
N LYS A 142 -32.87 -3.59 -12.80
CA LYS A 142 -33.16 -4.61 -11.79
C LYS A 142 -34.00 -4.10 -10.63
N SER A 143 -33.83 -2.83 -10.29
CA SER A 143 -34.56 -2.14 -9.23
C SER A 143 -34.95 -0.72 -9.66
N GLU A 144 -35.50 0.07 -8.76
CA GLU A 144 -35.88 1.48 -9.07
C GLU A 144 -34.69 2.29 -9.59
N VAL A 145 -33.51 2.07 -9.01
CA VAL A 145 -32.23 2.57 -9.47
C VAL A 145 -31.20 1.48 -9.27
N ASP A 146 -30.23 1.42 -10.15
CA ASP A 146 -29.13 0.46 -10.04
C ASP A 146 -27.79 1.16 -9.94
N VAL A 147 -26.92 0.61 -9.08
CA VAL A 147 -25.50 0.97 -8.96
C VAL A 147 -24.67 -0.27 -9.21
N MET A 148 -23.63 -0.17 -10.03
CA MET A 148 -22.81 -1.34 -10.37
C MET A 148 -21.36 -0.97 -10.69
N SER A 149 -20.49 -1.95 -10.55
CA SER A 149 -19.16 -2.00 -11.16
C SER A 149 -19.17 -3.04 -12.27
N TRP A 150 -18.49 -2.77 -13.38
CA TRP A 150 -18.30 -3.72 -14.49
C TRP A 150 -17.08 -4.64 -14.29
N GLY A 151 -16.68 -4.87 -13.04
CA GLY A 151 -15.59 -5.77 -12.73
C GLY A 151 -14.22 -5.36 -13.28
N ALA A 152 -13.31 -6.32 -13.33
CA ALA A 152 -11.92 -6.06 -13.69
C ALA A 152 -11.73 -5.62 -15.15
N ASP A 153 -12.52 -6.16 -16.10
CA ASP A 153 -12.41 -5.81 -17.51
C ASP A 153 -13.15 -4.49 -17.88
N GLY A 154 -14.12 -4.07 -17.06
CA GLY A 154 -14.92 -2.85 -17.29
C GLY A 154 -15.90 -2.99 -18.45
N GLN A 155 -16.36 -4.20 -18.70
CA GLN A 155 -17.36 -4.52 -19.70
C GLN A 155 -18.57 -5.16 -19.04
N THR A 156 -19.73 -5.00 -19.64
CA THR A 156 -20.98 -5.63 -19.14
C THR A 156 -20.92 -7.15 -19.26
N GLY A 157 -21.33 -7.85 -18.19
CA GLY A 157 -21.35 -9.31 -18.13
C GLY A 157 -20.09 -9.88 -17.51
N GLY A 158 -19.53 -10.95 -18.08
CA GLY A 158 -18.32 -11.61 -17.57
C GLY A 158 -18.57 -12.62 -16.45
N GLU A 159 -17.51 -13.29 -16.04
CA GLU A 159 -17.51 -14.30 -14.98
C GLU A 159 -16.32 -14.08 -14.02
N GLY A 160 -16.46 -14.55 -12.77
CA GLY A 160 -15.44 -14.41 -11.76
C GLY A 160 -15.12 -12.93 -11.47
N VAL A 161 -13.86 -12.54 -11.57
CA VAL A 161 -13.40 -11.15 -11.33
C VAL A 161 -13.89 -10.14 -12.38
N ASN A 162 -14.32 -10.61 -13.55
CA ASN A 162 -14.87 -9.80 -14.63
C ASN A 162 -16.40 -9.67 -14.53
N ALA A 163 -17.04 -10.37 -13.60
CA ALA A 163 -18.48 -10.31 -13.45
C ALA A 163 -18.93 -8.93 -12.95
N ASP A 164 -20.07 -8.46 -13.46
CA ASP A 164 -20.75 -7.28 -12.96
C ASP A 164 -21.11 -7.44 -11.48
N ILE A 165 -20.82 -6.44 -10.68
CA ILE A 165 -21.17 -6.38 -9.27
C ILE A 165 -22.19 -5.26 -9.09
N GLY A 166 -23.44 -5.62 -8.80
CA GLY A 166 -24.54 -4.67 -8.78
C GLY A 166 -25.34 -4.67 -7.49
N SER A 167 -26.16 -3.63 -7.34
CA SER A 167 -27.03 -3.40 -6.17
C SER A 167 -28.14 -4.42 -5.96
N TRP A 168 -28.30 -5.35 -6.87
CA TRP A 168 -29.31 -6.43 -6.86
C TRP A 168 -28.79 -7.77 -6.32
N GLN A 169 -27.51 -7.84 -5.89
CA GLN A 169 -26.86 -9.05 -5.37
C GLN A 169 -26.97 -9.17 -3.85
#